data_d2702681125f6d979f40689a21e4c409
#
_entry.id   d2702681125f6d979f40689a21e4c409
#
_cell.length_a   1.000
_cell.length_b   1.000
_cell.length_c   1.000
_cell.angle_alpha   90.00
_cell.angle_beta   90.00
_cell.angle_gamma   90.00
#
_symmetry.space_group_name_H-M   'P 1'
#
loop_
_entity.id
_entity.type
_entity.pdbx_description
1 polymer ?
#
loop_
_entity_poly.entity_id
_entity_poly.type
_entity_poly.pdbx_seq_one_letter_code
_entity_poly.pdbx_strand_id
1 'polypeptide(L)'
;MMKNLRYTQFAVLLLLLAAGSCGKDKTTTGEGITGASWTAAETAVADGEQKTYHFMSAANWTAQSDEPAWCEVTTPSGDKGQSTLKITVAKNETASTRSANISIKISGFGTAGEFTITQAASGSGGSGADRELNKRVDDFLAKYYLWNGEYSQMTRDLSLDYVSTNDNFMSRTLMSMTTNDLDKKQNGSGGYSLYSYLLRTPTGRSIAQTTRGVNHGLTKEKENSLGIVNMFAVEFSNKPGYYGLGILAVYPESPVAKAGFMRGTIFVQVNGKDITAANLNSVYAQLVAPGGGQTLTVTENAKGAEPVSLTAEEIYPNPVLYSEIIDGKIGYLVYSSFDAAYDDDLLGAIAKFKDAGITDMILDLRINGGGHVITANMLSTCIAGSKCENAVYQYYRYNDDRMKKPSQTAQETGHPYDTQQKRFREDFRYGNYYGVDLRNYALNLGRLYVIVTNNTASSSEAVINSLRGIDGFTVTLVGEKTNGKNVGMEVSKFTLGSYQYELTPITFQGYNAKMVTVDPKGLSVDKQISEWDYAFKDFSDRSEPLVAWALSQITGTSYAAYVGTNTRAATNIRPATVSLPDLSTRPKGMIALLPESGE
;
A
#
# COMPACT_ATOMS: atom_id res chain seq x y z
N MET A 1 -3.35 -45.18 -47.75
CA MET A 1 -1.92 -45.23 -48.10
C MET A 1 -1.16 -44.45 -47.03
N MET A 2 -0.31 -45.18 -46.31
CA MET A 2 0.53 -44.68 -45.22
C MET A 2 1.55 -43.63 -45.68
N LYS A 3 1.91 -42.70 -44.78
CA LYS A 3 3.30 -42.47 -44.43
C LYS A 3 3.38 -41.61 -43.17
N ASN A 4 3.99 -42.22 -42.16
CA ASN A 4 4.47 -41.66 -40.89
C ASN A 4 5.47 -40.54 -41.09
N LEU A 5 5.39 -39.50 -40.27
CA LEU A 5 6.56 -38.67 -39.96
C LEU A 5 6.68 -38.53 -38.41
N ARG A 6 7.83 -38.97 -37.95
CA ARG A 6 8.23 -39.09 -36.56
C ARG A 6 8.43 -37.70 -35.95
N TYR A 7 7.81 -37.42 -34.84
CA TYR A 7 8.18 -36.31 -33.94
C TYR A 7 9.20 -36.85 -32.93
N THR A 8 10.39 -36.29 -32.95
CA THR A 8 11.42 -36.46 -31.96
C THR A 8 11.02 -35.70 -30.68
N GLN A 9 10.80 -36.43 -29.61
CA GLN A 9 10.53 -35.90 -28.28
C GLN A 9 11.83 -35.29 -27.72
N PHE A 10 11.76 -33.99 -27.38
CA PHE A 10 12.63 -33.42 -26.34
C PHE A 10 11.84 -33.47 -25.04
N ALA A 11 12.15 -34.42 -24.21
CA ALA A 11 11.66 -34.56 -22.85
C ALA A 11 12.39 -33.52 -21.98
N VAL A 12 11.71 -32.43 -21.64
CA VAL A 12 12.10 -31.61 -20.50
C VAL A 12 11.57 -32.33 -19.26
N LEU A 13 12.48 -32.87 -18.49
CA LEU A 13 12.24 -33.60 -17.25
C LEU A 13 11.77 -32.61 -16.18
N LEU A 14 10.45 -32.45 -16.06
CA LEU A 14 9.83 -31.85 -14.89
C LEU A 14 9.80 -32.93 -13.80
N LEU A 15 10.75 -32.90 -12.87
CA LEU A 15 10.70 -33.77 -11.68
C LEU A 15 9.62 -33.21 -10.73
N LEU A 16 8.39 -33.67 -10.96
CA LEU A 16 7.35 -33.68 -9.94
C LEU A 16 7.64 -34.88 -9.02
N LEU A 17 8.29 -34.65 -7.92
CA LEU A 17 8.26 -35.55 -6.80
C LEU A 17 6.93 -35.40 -6.07
N ALA A 18 5.90 -36.09 -6.58
CA ALA A 18 4.75 -36.45 -5.79
C ALA A 18 5.13 -37.67 -4.96
N ALA A 19 5.71 -37.46 -3.79
CA ALA A 19 5.72 -38.45 -2.74
C ALA A 19 4.55 -38.16 -1.83
N GLY A 20 3.46 -38.89 -2.03
CA GLY A 20 2.42 -39.02 -1.02
C GLY A 20 3.03 -39.65 0.22
N SER A 21 3.15 -38.88 1.27
CA SER A 21 3.33 -39.35 2.63
C SER A 21 2.50 -38.45 3.51
N CYS A 22 1.49 -39.01 4.11
CA CYS A 22 0.80 -38.46 5.27
C CYS A 22 1.84 -38.28 6.37
N GLY A 23 2.37 -37.04 6.52
CA GLY A 23 3.39 -36.68 7.50
C GLY A 23 3.13 -35.27 7.98
N LYS A 24 2.85 -35.15 9.27
CA LYS A 24 2.72 -33.95 10.10
C LYS A 24 3.47 -32.77 9.51
N ASP A 25 2.78 -31.61 9.37
CA ASP A 25 3.40 -30.30 9.15
C ASP A 25 4.60 -30.15 10.09
N LYS A 26 5.82 -30.16 9.53
CA LYS A 26 7.02 -29.84 10.29
C LYS A 26 6.97 -28.35 10.58
N THR A 27 6.53 -28.00 11.79
CA THR A 27 6.77 -26.69 12.34
C THR A 27 8.28 -26.46 12.34
N THR A 28 8.75 -25.34 11.79
CA THR A 28 10.16 -24.94 11.78
C THR A 28 10.73 -24.67 13.16
N THR A 29 9.88 -24.63 14.19
CA THR A 29 10.24 -24.45 15.59
C THR A 29 9.52 -25.49 16.45
N GLY A 30 10.29 -26.19 17.30
CA GLY A 30 9.78 -27.07 18.35
C GLY A 30 9.65 -26.35 19.68
N GLU A 31 9.39 -27.11 20.76
CA GLU A 31 9.32 -26.57 22.12
C GLU A 31 10.60 -25.83 22.49
N GLY A 32 10.46 -24.66 23.08
CA GLY A 32 11.59 -23.83 23.54
C GLY A 32 11.99 -22.68 22.64
N ILE A 33 11.44 -22.55 21.41
CA ILE A 33 11.63 -21.41 20.51
C ILE A 33 10.29 -20.77 20.19
N THR A 34 10.23 -19.41 20.28
CA THR A 34 9.08 -18.63 19.84
C THR A 34 9.53 -17.39 19.06
N GLY A 35 8.68 -16.86 18.18
CA GLY A 35 8.95 -15.63 17.43
C GLY A 35 10.16 -15.71 16.50
N ALA A 36 10.45 -16.90 15.96
CA ALA A 36 11.55 -17.07 15.00
C ALA A 36 11.28 -16.31 13.69
N SER A 37 12.30 -15.61 13.21
CA SER A 37 12.23 -14.82 11.97
C SER A 37 12.61 -15.60 10.71
N TRP A 38 12.94 -16.89 10.82
CA TRP A 38 13.19 -17.75 9.66
C TRP A 38 11.95 -18.53 9.24
N THR A 39 11.97 -19.01 7.99
CA THR A 39 11.00 -19.94 7.41
C THR A 39 11.64 -21.34 7.24
N ALA A 40 10.84 -22.36 6.90
CA ALA A 40 11.36 -23.73 6.71
C ALA A 40 12.41 -23.85 5.60
N ALA A 41 12.29 -22.98 4.58
CA ALA A 41 13.20 -22.92 3.45
C ALA A 41 13.61 -21.46 3.20
N GLU A 42 14.88 -21.18 3.40
CA GLU A 42 15.52 -19.89 3.15
C GLU A 42 16.34 -19.97 1.86
N THR A 43 16.53 -18.84 1.18
CA THR A 43 17.38 -18.76 -0.01
C THR A 43 18.59 -17.88 0.25
N ALA A 44 19.71 -18.19 -0.39
CA ALA A 44 20.91 -17.36 -0.38
C ALA A 44 21.41 -17.11 -1.81
N VAL A 45 21.98 -15.91 -2.03
CA VAL A 45 22.52 -15.53 -3.34
C VAL A 45 23.84 -16.27 -3.64
N ALA A 46 24.15 -16.44 -4.93
CA ALA A 46 25.36 -17.15 -5.37
C ALA A 46 26.64 -16.50 -4.85
N ASP A 47 26.70 -15.16 -4.80
CA ASP A 47 27.88 -14.40 -4.37
C ASP A 47 28.15 -14.45 -2.86
N GLY A 48 27.28 -15.11 -2.10
CA GLY A 48 27.36 -15.21 -0.65
C GLY A 48 26.74 -13.98 0.06
N GLU A 49 26.35 -14.18 1.31
CA GLU A 49 25.73 -13.12 2.12
C GLU A 49 25.84 -13.45 3.61
N GLN A 50 25.57 -12.45 4.45
CA GLN A 50 25.37 -12.67 5.88
C GLN A 50 23.87 -12.59 6.20
N LYS A 51 23.32 -13.66 6.80
CA LYS A 51 21.95 -13.74 7.27
C LYS A 51 21.86 -13.55 8.77
N THR A 52 20.85 -12.82 9.22
CA THR A 52 20.60 -12.56 10.64
C THR A 52 19.16 -12.93 10.97
N TYR A 53 18.97 -13.79 11.96
CA TYR A 53 17.67 -14.25 12.45
C TYR A 53 17.50 -13.91 13.91
N HIS A 54 16.26 -13.62 14.32
CA HIS A 54 15.89 -13.31 15.70
C HIS A 54 14.87 -14.31 16.20
N PHE A 55 14.95 -14.66 17.49
CA PHE A 55 14.00 -15.56 18.15
C PHE A 55 14.07 -15.40 19.67
N MET A 56 13.07 -15.92 20.37
CA MET A 56 13.07 -16.03 21.84
C MET A 56 13.39 -17.46 22.21
N SER A 57 14.38 -17.67 23.07
CA SER A 57 14.79 -18.97 23.57
C SER A 57 14.37 -19.16 25.04
N ALA A 58 13.77 -20.32 25.35
CA ALA A 58 13.35 -20.68 26.71
C ALA A 58 14.51 -21.05 27.65
N ALA A 59 15.67 -21.42 27.09
CA ALA A 59 16.91 -21.74 27.81
C ALA A 59 18.13 -21.42 26.94
N ASN A 60 19.33 -21.71 27.41
CA ASN A 60 20.54 -21.56 26.61
C ASN A 60 20.49 -22.46 25.38
N TRP A 61 21.04 -21.97 24.28
CA TRP A 61 20.93 -22.63 22.98
C TRP A 61 22.25 -22.75 22.25
N THR A 62 22.30 -23.69 21.33
CA THR A 62 23.39 -23.85 20.35
C THR A 62 22.81 -24.01 18.95
N ALA A 63 23.53 -23.54 17.93
CA ALA A 63 23.17 -23.72 16.55
C ALA A 63 24.35 -24.24 15.74
N GLN A 64 24.05 -25.04 14.72
CA GLN A 64 25.04 -25.59 13.80
C GLN A 64 24.48 -25.73 12.40
N SER A 65 25.37 -25.69 11.41
CA SER A 65 25.11 -26.03 10.01
C SER A 65 25.70 -27.41 9.72
N ASP A 66 25.04 -28.21 8.86
CA ASP A 66 25.60 -29.47 8.34
C ASP A 66 26.65 -29.20 7.23
N GLU A 67 26.73 -27.97 6.71
CA GLU A 67 27.66 -27.53 5.65
C GLU A 67 28.50 -26.31 6.08
N PRO A 68 29.25 -26.39 7.21
CA PRO A 68 29.94 -25.23 7.78
C PRO A 68 31.05 -24.66 6.90
N ALA A 69 31.53 -25.40 5.92
CA ALA A 69 32.57 -24.96 5.00
C ALA A 69 32.13 -23.77 4.10
N TRP A 70 30.84 -23.65 3.84
CA TRP A 70 30.28 -22.57 3.03
C TRP A 70 29.05 -21.89 3.63
N CYS A 71 28.44 -22.50 4.64
CA CYS A 71 27.29 -21.95 5.37
C CYS A 71 27.62 -22.01 6.86
N GLU A 72 28.39 -21.03 7.34
CA GLU A 72 28.93 -20.99 8.70
C GLU A 72 27.99 -20.29 9.66
N VAL A 73 27.67 -20.93 10.79
CA VAL A 73 26.98 -20.29 11.91
C VAL A 73 27.98 -19.48 12.73
N THR A 74 27.98 -18.15 12.56
CA THR A 74 28.93 -17.24 13.24
C THR A 74 28.53 -16.87 14.66
N THR A 75 27.27 -17.16 15.07
CA THR A 75 26.82 -17.10 16.48
C THR A 75 26.34 -18.49 16.91
N PRO A 76 27.25 -19.41 17.25
CA PRO A 76 26.90 -20.83 17.44
C PRO A 76 26.20 -21.12 18.78
N SER A 77 26.05 -20.14 19.67
CA SER A 77 25.38 -20.31 20.96
C SER A 77 24.88 -18.95 21.52
N GLY A 78 23.98 -19.04 22.48
CA GLY A 78 23.48 -17.87 23.23
C GLY A 78 22.70 -18.29 24.48
N ASP A 79 22.35 -17.29 25.29
CA ASP A 79 21.64 -17.46 26.55
C ASP A 79 20.11 -17.45 26.33
N LYS A 80 19.38 -17.84 27.37
CA LYS A 80 17.93 -17.72 27.45
C LYS A 80 17.47 -16.29 27.21
N GLY A 81 16.39 -16.11 26.45
CA GLY A 81 15.75 -14.81 26.17
C GLY A 81 15.83 -14.43 24.70
N GLN A 82 15.86 -13.14 24.42
CA GLN A 82 15.96 -12.63 23.04
C GLN A 82 17.32 -12.98 22.45
N SER A 83 17.31 -13.66 21.34
CA SER A 83 18.48 -14.28 20.70
C SER A 83 18.63 -13.83 19.25
N THR A 84 19.87 -13.75 18.80
CA THR A 84 20.23 -13.42 17.43
C THR A 84 21.16 -14.51 16.87
N LEU A 85 20.74 -15.16 15.82
CA LEU A 85 21.53 -16.15 15.06
C LEU A 85 22.09 -15.48 13.81
N LYS A 86 23.40 -15.49 13.63
CA LYS A 86 24.07 -15.02 12.42
C LYS A 86 24.70 -16.16 11.67
N ILE A 87 24.52 -16.14 10.35
CA ILE A 87 25.06 -17.17 9.44
C ILE A 87 25.75 -16.45 8.30
N THR A 88 26.99 -16.83 8.01
CA THR A 88 27.72 -16.37 6.85
C THR A 88 27.66 -17.45 5.77
N VAL A 89 27.12 -17.08 4.61
CA VAL A 89 27.07 -17.94 3.43
C VAL A 89 28.19 -17.49 2.49
N ALA A 90 29.18 -18.35 2.26
CA ALA A 90 30.28 -18.07 1.35
C ALA A 90 29.82 -18.14 -0.12
N LYS A 91 30.55 -17.50 -1.01
CA LYS A 91 30.30 -17.53 -2.45
C LYS A 91 30.20 -18.98 -2.97
N ASN A 92 29.19 -19.24 -3.80
CA ASN A 92 29.06 -20.50 -4.52
C ASN A 92 29.73 -20.36 -5.89
N GLU A 93 30.89 -20.96 -6.05
CA GLU A 93 31.63 -20.94 -7.32
C GLU A 93 31.24 -22.07 -8.28
N THR A 94 30.29 -22.94 -7.88
CA THR A 94 29.87 -24.09 -8.68
C THR A 94 28.64 -23.76 -9.53
N ALA A 95 28.50 -24.43 -10.68
CA ALA A 95 27.34 -24.29 -11.56
C ALA A 95 26.07 -25.02 -11.05
N SER A 96 26.04 -25.41 -9.78
CA SER A 96 24.90 -26.11 -9.16
C SER A 96 24.44 -25.40 -7.91
N THR A 97 23.14 -25.41 -7.66
CA THR A 97 22.58 -25.02 -6.36
C THR A 97 23.09 -25.95 -5.27
N ARG A 98 23.26 -25.41 -4.06
CA ARG A 98 23.63 -26.19 -2.89
C ARG A 98 22.74 -25.84 -1.71
N SER A 99 22.58 -26.75 -0.77
CA SER A 99 21.71 -26.54 0.39
C SER A 99 22.42 -26.94 1.67
N ALA A 100 22.18 -26.20 2.74
CA ALA A 100 22.65 -26.46 4.09
C ALA A 100 21.46 -26.48 5.04
N ASN A 101 21.45 -27.43 5.99
CA ASN A 101 20.46 -27.48 7.05
C ASN A 101 21.03 -26.85 8.31
N ILE A 102 20.29 -25.92 8.87
CA ILE A 102 20.61 -25.27 10.14
C ILE A 102 19.76 -25.91 11.22
N SER A 103 20.40 -26.37 12.29
CA SER A 103 19.72 -26.92 13.46
C SER A 103 20.04 -26.11 14.71
N ILE A 104 19.02 -25.84 15.53
CA ILE A 104 19.11 -25.12 16.78
C ILE A 104 18.65 -26.05 17.90
N LYS A 105 19.50 -26.23 18.90
CA LYS A 105 19.22 -27.04 20.09
C LYS A 105 19.05 -26.13 21.30
N ILE A 106 17.99 -26.36 22.06
CA ILE A 106 17.70 -25.65 23.32
C ILE A 106 17.96 -26.60 24.48
N SER A 107 18.70 -26.16 25.49
CA SER A 107 18.98 -26.94 26.70
C SER A 107 17.69 -27.42 27.37
N GLY A 108 17.56 -28.72 27.54
CA GLY A 108 16.36 -29.35 28.12
C GLY A 108 15.22 -29.64 27.14
N PHE A 109 15.31 -29.15 25.89
CA PHE A 109 14.25 -29.32 24.86
C PHE A 109 14.73 -30.09 23.60
N GLY A 110 16.03 -30.34 23.48
CA GLY A 110 16.60 -30.98 22.29
C GLY A 110 16.66 -30.05 21.06
N THR A 111 16.47 -30.62 19.85
CA THR A 111 16.40 -29.85 18.61
C THR A 111 15.07 -29.12 18.55
N ALA A 112 15.11 -27.81 18.70
CA ALA A 112 13.93 -26.95 18.80
C ALA A 112 13.71 -26.07 17.56
N GLY A 113 14.66 -25.99 16.62
CA GLY A 113 14.52 -25.27 15.36
C GLY A 113 15.33 -25.90 14.25
N GLU A 114 14.74 -26.03 13.08
CA GLU A 114 15.41 -26.50 11.86
C GLU A 114 14.91 -25.73 10.65
N PHE A 115 15.83 -25.33 9.78
CA PHE A 115 15.51 -24.74 8.47
C PHE A 115 16.63 -25.00 7.47
N THR A 116 16.30 -24.96 6.20
CA THR A 116 17.25 -25.17 5.10
C THR A 116 17.58 -23.84 4.43
N ILE A 117 18.87 -23.57 4.19
CA ILE A 117 19.33 -22.48 3.32
C ILE A 117 19.75 -23.09 1.98
N THR A 118 19.06 -22.73 0.90
CA THR A 118 19.43 -23.11 -0.46
C THR A 118 20.12 -21.95 -1.14
N GLN A 119 21.38 -22.14 -1.54
CA GLN A 119 22.15 -21.13 -2.26
C GLN A 119 22.10 -21.39 -3.77
N ALA A 120 21.90 -20.33 -4.52
CA ALA A 120 21.90 -20.35 -5.97
C ALA A 120 23.26 -20.81 -6.54
N ALA A 121 23.25 -21.39 -7.73
CA ALA A 121 24.47 -21.77 -8.47
C ALA A 121 25.26 -20.55 -8.90
N SER A 122 26.58 -20.67 -9.04
CA SER A 122 27.43 -19.68 -9.69
C SER A 122 26.90 -19.41 -11.11
N GLY A 123 26.62 -18.14 -11.41
CA GLY A 123 26.05 -17.74 -12.70
C GLY A 123 24.52 -17.83 -12.80
N SER A 124 23.81 -18.36 -11.78
CA SER A 124 22.34 -18.33 -11.71
C SER A 124 21.79 -17.10 -10.94
N GLY A 125 22.64 -16.33 -10.29
CA GLY A 125 22.32 -15.10 -9.59
C GLY A 125 22.49 -13.90 -10.49
N GLY A 126 21.43 -13.20 -10.73
CA GLY A 126 21.27 -11.77 -10.97
C GLY A 126 22.31 -10.97 -11.74
N SER A 127 23.06 -11.54 -12.64
CA SER A 127 24.23 -10.83 -13.14
C SER A 127 23.94 -9.84 -14.28
N GLY A 128 23.23 -10.25 -15.31
CA GLY A 128 23.05 -9.41 -16.49
C GLY A 128 21.76 -8.59 -16.48
N ALA A 129 20.65 -9.22 -16.09
CA ALA A 129 19.33 -8.59 -16.10
C ALA A 129 19.19 -7.54 -14.99
N ASP A 130 19.64 -7.85 -13.76
CA ASP A 130 19.52 -6.90 -12.65
C ASP A 130 20.50 -5.73 -12.78
N ARG A 131 21.70 -5.93 -13.37
CA ARG A 131 22.61 -4.84 -13.67
C ARG A 131 22.05 -3.88 -14.73
N GLU A 132 21.38 -4.40 -15.76
CA GLU A 132 20.69 -3.55 -16.76
C GLU A 132 19.52 -2.82 -16.12
N LEU A 133 18.74 -3.52 -15.27
CA LEU A 133 17.69 -2.91 -14.46
C LEU A 133 18.24 -1.77 -13.61
N ASN A 134 19.29 -2.05 -12.82
CA ASN A 134 19.90 -1.06 -11.92
C ASN A 134 20.45 0.13 -12.69
N LYS A 135 21.03 -0.09 -13.87
CA LYS A 135 21.47 1.00 -14.74
C LYS A 135 20.29 1.87 -15.21
N ARG A 136 19.17 1.29 -15.61
CA ARG A 136 17.97 2.06 -15.98
C ARG A 136 17.43 2.86 -14.81
N VAL A 137 17.37 2.25 -13.63
CA VAL A 137 16.94 2.92 -12.40
C VAL A 137 17.90 4.05 -12.05
N ASP A 138 19.21 3.83 -12.14
CA ASP A 138 20.24 4.83 -11.89
C ASP A 138 20.13 6.04 -12.82
N ASP A 139 20.02 5.78 -14.14
CA ASP A 139 19.86 6.83 -15.16
C ASP A 139 18.59 7.66 -14.90
N PHE A 140 17.50 7.01 -14.49
CA PHE A 140 16.24 7.70 -14.18
C PHE A 140 16.35 8.55 -12.91
N LEU A 141 16.89 7.99 -11.83
CA LEU A 141 17.05 8.71 -10.56
C LEU A 141 18.01 9.90 -10.69
N ALA A 142 19.12 9.74 -11.38
CA ALA A 142 20.08 10.82 -11.64
C ALA A 142 19.44 12.01 -12.39
N LYS A 143 18.43 11.74 -13.24
CA LYS A 143 17.74 12.77 -14.03
C LYS A 143 16.53 13.35 -13.30
N TYR A 144 15.67 12.50 -12.68
CA TYR A 144 14.34 12.88 -12.28
C TYR A 144 14.10 12.93 -10.77
N TYR A 145 14.89 12.21 -9.95
CA TYR A 145 14.71 12.19 -8.50
C TYR A 145 14.78 13.60 -7.91
N LEU A 146 13.92 13.92 -6.96
CA LEU A 146 13.81 15.28 -6.40
C LEU A 146 15.13 15.73 -5.75
N TRP A 147 15.90 14.82 -5.18
CA TRP A 147 17.21 15.06 -4.56
C TRP A 147 18.37 14.52 -5.43
N ASN A 148 18.25 14.67 -6.75
CA ASN A 148 19.26 14.17 -7.70
C ASN A 148 20.65 14.79 -7.49
N GLY A 149 20.73 15.96 -6.86
CA GLY A 149 22.02 16.62 -6.53
C GLY A 149 22.89 15.79 -5.59
N GLU A 150 22.32 15.27 -4.46
CA GLU A 150 23.04 14.35 -3.58
C GLU A 150 23.23 12.99 -4.28
N TYR A 151 22.15 12.46 -4.88
CA TYR A 151 22.17 11.16 -5.55
C TYR A 151 23.33 11.04 -6.56
N SER A 152 23.53 12.07 -7.38
CA SER A 152 24.57 12.06 -8.41
C SER A 152 26.00 12.10 -7.86
N GLN A 153 26.20 12.49 -6.61
CA GLN A 153 27.50 12.53 -5.94
C GLN A 153 27.82 11.23 -5.18
N MET A 154 26.86 10.33 -5.04
CA MET A 154 27.05 9.07 -4.31
C MET A 154 27.80 8.04 -5.14
N THR A 155 28.56 7.19 -4.48
CA THR A 155 29.03 5.92 -5.06
C THR A 155 27.85 4.94 -5.05
N ARG A 156 27.54 4.38 -6.22
CA ARG A 156 26.39 3.47 -6.39
C ARG A 156 26.88 2.10 -6.87
N ASP A 157 26.36 1.06 -6.24
CA ASP A 157 26.68 -0.33 -6.61
C ASP A 157 25.59 -0.90 -7.51
N LEU A 158 25.83 -0.89 -8.81
CA LEU A 158 24.90 -1.40 -9.82
C LEU A 158 24.87 -2.94 -9.89
N SER A 159 25.68 -3.63 -9.11
CA SER A 159 25.71 -5.11 -9.09
C SER A 159 24.67 -5.72 -8.13
N LEU A 160 23.94 -4.88 -7.38
CA LEU A 160 22.95 -5.34 -6.40
C LEU A 160 21.80 -6.09 -7.07
N ASP A 161 21.43 -7.23 -6.49
CA ASP A 161 20.30 -8.03 -6.95
C ASP A 161 18.97 -7.43 -6.54
N TYR A 162 17.93 -7.69 -7.34
CA TYR A 162 16.55 -7.39 -6.98
C TYR A 162 16.02 -8.51 -6.07
N VAL A 163 15.88 -8.24 -4.79
CA VAL A 163 15.34 -9.19 -3.80
C VAL A 163 13.82 -9.02 -3.68
N SER A 164 13.36 -7.78 -3.48
CA SER A 164 11.94 -7.44 -3.33
C SER A 164 11.67 -5.98 -3.71
N THR A 165 10.39 -5.59 -3.71
CA THR A 165 9.98 -4.20 -3.93
C THR A 165 10.66 -3.22 -2.96
N ASN A 166 10.92 -3.64 -1.72
CA ASN A 166 11.53 -2.82 -0.68
C ASN A 166 13.01 -3.12 -0.47
N ASP A 167 13.56 -4.14 -1.14
CA ASP A 167 14.97 -4.51 -1.08
C ASP A 167 15.53 -4.75 -2.48
N ASN A 168 16.05 -3.67 -3.06
CA ASN A 168 16.63 -3.60 -4.40
C ASN A 168 17.61 -2.44 -4.46
N PHE A 169 18.30 -2.27 -5.59
CA PHE A 169 19.27 -1.20 -5.80
C PHE A 169 18.71 0.18 -5.43
N MET A 170 17.51 0.52 -5.90
CA MET A 170 16.89 1.82 -5.62
C MET A 170 16.67 2.01 -4.11
N SER A 171 16.00 1.08 -3.45
CA SER A 171 15.64 1.21 -2.04
C SER A 171 16.88 1.27 -1.14
N ARG A 172 17.90 0.43 -1.39
CA ARG A 172 19.16 0.45 -0.63
C ARG A 172 19.91 1.78 -0.82
N THR A 173 19.97 2.30 -2.06
CA THR A 173 20.64 3.57 -2.34
C THR A 173 19.91 4.75 -1.73
N LEU A 174 18.58 4.89 -1.94
CA LEU A 174 17.80 6.02 -1.43
C LEU A 174 17.72 6.02 0.10
N MET A 175 17.71 4.85 0.74
CA MET A 175 17.70 4.74 2.20
C MET A 175 19.01 5.27 2.81
N SER A 176 20.14 5.17 2.11
CA SER A 176 21.44 5.66 2.59
C SER A 176 21.64 7.18 2.41
N MET A 177 20.78 7.87 1.68
CA MET A 177 20.84 9.33 1.48
C MET A 177 20.52 10.09 2.76
N THR A 178 20.96 11.35 2.84
CA THR A 178 20.82 12.18 4.04
C THR A 178 19.90 13.40 3.86
N THR A 179 19.62 13.81 2.61
CA THR A 179 18.79 15.01 2.34
C THR A 179 17.37 14.68 1.90
N ASN A 180 17.04 13.41 1.75
CA ASN A 180 15.74 12.94 1.23
C ASN A 180 14.74 12.54 2.33
N ASP A 181 14.72 13.22 3.46
CA ASP A 181 13.84 12.89 4.59
C ASP A 181 12.35 12.88 4.22
N LEU A 182 11.93 13.69 3.23
CA LEU A 182 10.55 13.70 2.75
C LEU A 182 10.18 12.45 1.93
N ASP A 183 11.15 11.65 1.49
CA ASP A 183 10.92 10.33 0.89
C ASP A 183 10.88 9.21 1.94
N LYS A 184 11.26 9.50 3.18
CA LYS A 184 11.34 8.51 4.26
C LYS A 184 10.17 8.65 5.21
N LYS A 185 9.46 7.54 5.40
CA LYS A 185 8.38 7.42 6.37
C LYS A 185 8.83 6.57 7.56
N GLN A 186 8.71 7.11 8.76
CA GLN A 186 8.93 6.31 9.97
C GLN A 186 7.85 5.23 10.09
N ASN A 187 8.26 4.00 10.27
CA ASN A 187 7.35 2.88 10.51
C ASN A 187 7.09 2.70 12.01
N GLY A 188 6.04 1.94 12.37
CA GLY A 188 5.64 1.73 13.77
C GLY A 188 6.67 0.99 14.64
N SER A 189 7.73 0.41 14.06
CA SER A 189 8.83 -0.26 14.77
C SER A 189 10.05 0.65 14.99
N GLY A 190 9.96 1.94 14.63
CA GLY A 190 11.04 2.92 14.78
C GLY A 190 12.06 2.91 13.63
N GLY A 191 11.87 2.07 12.61
CA GLY A 191 12.62 2.12 11.37
C GLY A 191 12.00 3.06 10.34
N TYR A 192 12.58 3.10 9.14
CA TYR A 192 12.07 3.89 8.03
C TYR A 192 11.74 2.99 6.84
N SER A 193 10.76 3.41 6.04
CA SER A 193 10.46 2.91 4.71
C SER A 193 10.47 4.09 3.73
N LEU A 194 10.67 3.82 2.44
CA LEU A 194 10.60 4.85 1.40
C LEU A 194 9.17 4.99 0.87
N TYR A 195 8.83 6.19 0.41
CA TYR A 195 7.68 6.39 -0.47
C TYR A 195 8.01 6.00 -1.92
N SER A 196 9.25 6.21 -2.36
CA SER A 196 9.76 5.72 -3.64
C SER A 196 9.79 4.19 -3.66
N TYR A 197 9.32 3.57 -4.76
CA TYR A 197 9.34 2.12 -4.90
C TYR A 197 9.67 1.66 -6.33
N LEU A 198 10.12 0.42 -6.45
CA LEU A 198 10.35 -0.28 -7.71
C LEU A 198 9.59 -1.61 -7.66
N LEU A 199 8.49 -1.70 -8.41
CA LEU A 199 7.68 -2.91 -8.51
C LEU A 199 8.14 -3.75 -9.70
N ARG A 200 8.23 -5.07 -9.52
CA ARG A 200 8.56 -6.07 -10.55
C ARG A 200 7.43 -7.08 -10.66
N THR A 201 6.87 -7.22 -11.85
CA THR A 201 5.75 -8.12 -12.13
C THR A 201 6.08 -9.01 -13.34
N PRO A 202 5.82 -10.35 -13.31
CA PRO A 202 6.00 -11.19 -14.48
C PRO A 202 5.15 -10.73 -15.67
N THR A 203 5.72 -10.75 -16.89
CA THR A 203 4.95 -10.49 -18.12
C THR A 203 3.95 -11.62 -18.38
N GLY A 204 2.72 -11.30 -18.80
CA GLY A 204 1.70 -12.31 -19.19
C GLY A 204 0.37 -12.19 -18.46
N ARG A 205 0.13 -11.19 -17.63
CA ARG A 205 -1.22 -10.85 -17.18
C ARG A 205 -1.94 -10.06 -18.29
N SER A 206 -2.98 -10.64 -18.84
CA SER A 206 -3.85 -10.03 -19.85
C SER A 206 -4.63 -8.87 -19.24
N ILE A 207 -4.56 -7.69 -19.86
CA ILE A 207 -5.35 -6.51 -19.50
C ILE A 207 -6.61 -6.52 -20.35
N ALA A 208 -7.78 -6.59 -19.73
CA ALA A 208 -9.05 -6.44 -20.43
C ALA A 208 -9.37 -4.95 -20.62
N GLN A 209 -9.49 -4.51 -21.87
CA GLN A 209 -9.96 -3.16 -22.20
C GLN A 209 -11.48 -3.07 -22.11
N THR A 210 -11.99 -2.08 -21.38
CA THR A 210 -13.38 -1.63 -21.48
C THR A 210 -13.41 -0.15 -21.84
N THR A 211 -14.01 0.16 -22.98
CA THR A 211 -14.17 1.51 -23.49
C THR A 211 -15.54 2.06 -23.14
N ARG A 212 -15.60 3.15 -22.37
CA ARG A 212 -16.53 4.29 -22.42
C ARG A 212 -16.34 5.19 -21.21
N GLY A 213 -16.10 6.49 -21.44
CA GLY A 213 -16.00 7.51 -20.40
C GLY A 213 -14.73 8.35 -20.52
N VAL A 214 -14.06 8.60 -19.40
CA VAL A 214 -12.82 9.37 -19.34
C VAL A 214 -11.70 8.63 -20.08
N ASN A 215 -11.13 9.26 -21.11
CA ASN A 215 -10.14 8.63 -21.98
C ASN A 215 -8.70 9.08 -21.64
N HIS A 216 -8.18 8.65 -20.51
CA HIS A 216 -6.78 8.85 -20.10
C HIS A 216 -5.90 7.59 -20.29
N GLY A 217 -6.39 6.57 -21.02
CA GLY A 217 -5.63 5.35 -21.31
C GLY A 217 -5.57 4.31 -20.19
N LEU A 218 -6.11 4.61 -19.00
CA LEU A 218 -6.12 3.66 -17.89
C LEU A 218 -7.40 2.80 -17.91
N THR A 219 -7.25 1.53 -17.54
CA THR A 219 -8.34 0.53 -17.57
C THR A 219 -8.56 -0.08 -16.20
N LYS A 220 -9.83 -0.45 -15.91
CA LYS A 220 -10.18 -1.19 -14.69
C LYS A 220 -9.64 -2.62 -14.81
N GLU A 221 -8.97 -3.07 -13.77
CA GLU A 221 -8.51 -4.45 -13.65
C GLU A 221 -9.28 -5.17 -12.54
N LYS A 222 -9.55 -6.46 -12.77
CA LYS A 222 -10.08 -7.32 -11.73
C LYS A 222 -8.96 -7.87 -10.86
N GLU A 223 -9.25 -8.07 -9.60
CA GLU A 223 -8.36 -8.76 -8.67
C GLU A 223 -9.10 -9.90 -7.97
N ASN A 224 -8.36 -10.97 -7.64
CA ASN A 224 -8.89 -12.00 -6.76
C ASN A 224 -8.94 -11.45 -5.34
N SER A 225 -10.14 -11.38 -4.76
CA SER A 225 -10.31 -10.73 -3.47
C SER A 225 -11.48 -11.34 -2.70
N LEU A 226 -11.39 -11.30 -1.38
CA LEU A 226 -12.56 -11.47 -0.50
C LEU A 226 -13.37 -10.17 -0.41
N GLY A 227 -12.82 -9.06 -0.85
CA GLY A 227 -13.47 -7.75 -0.82
C GLY A 227 -13.12 -6.90 0.39
N ILE A 228 -12.10 -7.24 1.14
CA ILE A 228 -11.60 -6.44 2.27
C ILE A 228 -10.68 -5.37 1.72
N VAL A 229 -11.02 -4.09 1.92
CA VAL A 229 -10.23 -2.95 1.44
C VAL A 229 -9.01 -2.73 2.32
N ASN A 230 -9.20 -2.76 3.64
CA ASN A 230 -8.12 -2.60 4.62
C ASN A 230 -8.56 -3.15 5.98
N MET A 231 -7.60 -3.45 6.84
CA MET A 231 -7.81 -4.00 8.18
C MET A 231 -6.93 -3.30 9.22
N PHE A 232 -7.30 -3.45 10.46
CA PHE A 232 -6.51 -3.07 11.63
C PHE A 232 -6.32 -4.25 12.58
N ALA A 233 -5.24 -4.26 13.32
CA ALA A 233 -5.00 -5.29 14.34
C ALA A 233 -5.46 -4.80 15.73
N VAL A 234 -6.04 -5.70 16.51
CA VAL A 234 -6.40 -5.47 17.92
C VAL A 234 -5.79 -6.54 18.81
N GLU A 235 -5.54 -6.17 20.05
CA GLU A 235 -5.15 -7.07 21.13
C GLU A 235 -6.29 -7.22 22.15
N PHE A 236 -6.36 -8.39 22.77
CA PHE A 236 -7.33 -8.68 23.82
C PHE A 236 -6.65 -8.61 25.19
N SER A 237 -6.98 -7.61 26.02
CA SER A 237 -6.39 -7.42 27.35
C SER A 237 -6.64 -8.58 28.30
N ASN A 238 -7.73 -9.32 28.12
CA ASN A 238 -8.12 -10.50 28.90
C ASN A 238 -7.55 -11.82 28.34
N LYS A 239 -6.88 -11.78 27.17
CA LYS A 239 -6.27 -12.96 26.51
C LYS A 239 -4.94 -12.56 25.87
N PRO A 240 -3.88 -12.30 26.67
CA PRO A 240 -2.59 -11.86 26.14
C PRO A 240 -2.02 -12.79 25.08
N GLY A 241 -1.43 -12.21 24.01
CA GLY A 241 -0.87 -12.96 22.88
C GLY A 241 -1.88 -13.36 21.81
N TYR A 242 -3.17 -13.06 22.01
CA TYR A 242 -4.20 -13.24 21.00
C TYR A 242 -4.57 -11.91 20.36
N TYR A 243 -4.80 -11.99 19.06
CA TYR A 243 -5.10 -10.83 18.22
C TYR A 243 -6.45 -11.01 17.51
N GLY A 244 -7.00 -9.90 17.07
CA GLY A 244 -8.08 -9.86 16.12
C GLY A 244 -7.69 -9.00 14.92
N LEU A 245 -8.27 -9.28 13.77
CA LEU A 245 -8.16 -8.46 12.56
C LEU A 245 -9.52 -7.82 12.29
N GLY A 246 -9.60 -6.51 12.46
CA GLY A 246 -10.79 -5.71 12.26
C GLY A 246 -10.88 -5.15 10.85
N ILE A 247 -12.06 -5.19 10.25
CA ILE A 247 -12.34 -4.64 8.92
C ILE A 247 -12.46 -3.12 9.01
N LEU A 248 -11.63 -2.38 8.25
CA LEU A 248 -11.78 -0.93 8.07
C LEU A 248 -12.79 -0.57 7.00
N ALA A 249 -12.84 -1.32 5.91
CA ALA A 249 -13.83 -1.16 4.86
C ALA A 249 -13.91 -2.42 3.98
N VAL A 250 -15.04 -2.55 3.28
CA VAL A 250 -15.30 -3.62 2.31
C VAL A 250 -15.72 -3.02 0.97
N TYR A 251 -15.40 -3.74 -0.12
CA TYR A 251 -15.99 -3.42 -1.42
C TYR A 251 -17.45 -3.86 -1.45
N PRO A 252 -18.37 -3.01 -1.92
CA PRO A 252 -19.75 -3.42 -2.15
C PRO A 252 -19.83 -4.68 -3.03
N GLU A 253 -20.84 -5.52 -2.81
CA GLU A 253 -21.11 -6.75 -3.57
C GLU A 253 -19.98 -7.81 -3.54
N SER A 254 -18.99 -7.63 -2.70
CA SER A 254 -17.90 -8.59 -2.52
C SER A 254 -18.31 -9.82 -1.67
N PRO A 255 -17.53 -10.91 -1.68
CA PRO A 255 -17.80 -12.10 -0.85
C PRO A 255 -17.98 -11.76 0.62
N VAL A 256 -17.14 -10.90 1.19
CA VAL A 256 -17.22 -10.50 2.61
C VAL A 256 -18.48 -9.66 2.89
N ALA A 257 -18.86 -8.77 1.97
CA ALA A 257 -20.06 -7.96 2.10
C ALA A 257 -21.35 -8.82 1.97
N LYS A 258 -21.38 -9.75 1.01
CA LYS A 258 -22.49 -10.71 0.83
C LYS A 258 -22.68 -11.62 2.04
N ALA A 259 -21.60 -11.93 2.77
CA ALA A 259 -21.65 -12.70 4.01
C ALA A 259 -22.13 -11.88 5.23
N GLY A 260 -22.41 -10.57 5.04
CA GLY A 260 -22.90 -9.69 6.10
C GLY A 260 -21.81 -9.05 6.96
N PHE A 261 -20.54 -9.25 6.62
CA PHE A 261 -19.45 -8.59 7.32
C PHE A 261 -19.27 -7.17 6.79
N MET A 262 -19.00 -6.25 7.70
CA MET A 262 -18.90 -4.82 7.41
C MET A 262 -17.77 -4.18 8.22
N ARG A 263 -17.58 -2.89 8.04
CA ARG A 263 -16.68 -2.09 8.85
C ARG A 263 -16.92 -2.32 10.36
N GLY A 264 -15.84 -2.58 11.09
CA GLY A 264 -15.86 -2.84 12.53
C GLY A 264 -16.00 -4.32 12.92
N THR A 265 -16.32 -5.23 11.98
CA THR A 265 -16.25 -6.67 12.24
C THR A 265 -14.80 -7.06 12.56
N ILE A 266 -14.59 -7.84 13.61
CA ILE A 266 -13.28 -8.31 14.05
C ILE A 266 -13.23 -9.83 13.93
N PHE A 267 -12.37 -10.35 13.08
CA PHE A 267 -12.09 -11.78 13.00
C PHE A 267 -11.08 -12.19 14.07
N VAL A 268 -11.35 -13.30 14.74
CA VAL A 268 -10.49 -13.87 15.80
C VAL A 268 -9.92 -15.23 15.43
N GLN A 269 -10.52 -15.92 14.45
CA GLN A 269 -10.01 -17.18 13.91
C GLN A 269 -10.09 -17.17 12.39
N VAL A 270 -9.11 -17.83 11.76
CA VAL A 270 -9.10 -18.15 10.33
C VAL A 270 -8.74 -19.63 10.17
N ASN A 271 -9.55 -20.36 9.39
CA ASN A 271 -9.42 -21.81 9.20
C ASN A 271 -9.36 -22.59 10.54
N GLY A 272 -10.20 -22.17 11.50
CA GLY A 272 -10.30 -22.78 12.84
C GLY A 272 -9.11 -22.53 13.76
N LYS A 273 -8.16 -21.67 13.36
CA LYS A 273 -6.98 -21.32 14.18
C LYS A 273 -7.12 -19.90 14.72
N ASP A 274 -6.84 -19.75 16.01
CA ASP A 274 -6.75 -18.43 16.66
C ASP A 274 -5.68 -17.56 16.01
N ILE A 275 -5.95 -16.25 15.92
CA ILE A 275 -4.97 -15.26 15.46
C ILE A 275 -4.05 -14.92 16.62
N THR A 276 -2.76 -15.10 16.42
CA THR A 276 -1.69 -14.87 17.40
C THR A 276 -0.56 -14.06 16.80
N ALA A 277 0.39 -13.57 17.62
CA ALA A 277 1.55 -12.86 17.10
C ALA A 277 2.33 -13.66 16.05
N ALA A 278 2.37 -15.00 16.18
CA ALA A 278 3.13 -15.86 15.28
C ALA A 278 2.51 -15.97 13.87
N ASN A 279 1.18 -15.83 13.74
CA ASN A 279 0.49 -16.00 12.45
C ASN A 279 -0.21 -14.72 11.94
N LEU A 280 -0.20 -13.63 12.67
CA LEU A 280 -0.93 -12.39 12.35
C LEU A 280 -0.70 -11.91 10.92
N ASN A 281 0.56 -11.73 10.52
CA ASN A 281 0.90 -11.23 9.18
C ASN A 281 0.51 -12.20 8.07
N SER A 282 0.68 -13.51 8.31
CA SER A 282 0.29 -14.55 7.37
C SER A 282 -1.24 -14.62 7.19
N VAL A 283 -1.99 -14.53 8.28
CA VAL A 283 -3.45 -14.49 8.25
C VAL A 283 -3.96 -13.20 7.59
N TYR A 284 -3.36 -12.06 7.92
CA TYR A 284 -3.67 -10.80 7.27
C TYR A 284 -3.46 -10.88 5.75
N ALA A 285 -2.32 -11.42 5.30
CA ALA A 285 -2.03 -11.59 3.88
C ALA A 285 -3.07 -12.49 3.18
N GLN A 286 -3.50 -13.59 3.82
CA GLN A 286 -4.54 -14.46 3.26
C GLN A 286 -5.90 -13.75 3.13
N LEU A 287 -6.24 -12.85 4.05
CA LEU A 287 -7.51 -12.13 4.03
C LEU A 287 -7.55 -10.99 3.00
N VAL A 288 -6.44 -10.26 2.84
CA VAL A 288 -6.43 -9.06 1.95
C VAL A 288 -5.89 -9.35 0.55
N ALA A 289 -5.08 -10.40 0.37
CA ALA A 289 -4.51 -10.81 -0.91
C ALA A 289 -4.61 -12.33 -1.11
N PRO A 290 -5.83 -12.89 -1.13
CA PRO A 290 -6.04 -14.32 -1.29
C PRO A 290 -5.65 -14.78 -2.70
N GLY A 291 -5.25 -16.06 -2.82
CA GLY A 291 -5.14 -16.71 -4.12
C GLY A 291 -6.50 -16.86 -4.81
N GLY A 292 -6.50 -16.92 -6.16
CA GLY A 292 -7.74 -17.08 -6.92
C GLY A 292 -8.51 -18.33 -6.50
N GLY A 293 -9.80 -18.18 -6.20
CA GLY A 293 -10.67 -19.27 -5.75
C GLY A 293 -10.34 -19.82 -4.35
N GLN A 294 -9.42 -19.18 -3.62
CA GLN A 294 -9.09 -19.60 -2.25
C GLN A 294 -10.31 -19.41 -1.33
N THR A 295 -10.65 -20.47 -0.59
CA THR A 295 -11.69 -20.44 0.44
C THR A 295 -11.04 -20.36 1.82
N LEU A 296 -11.47 -19.40 2.63
CA LEU A 296 -11.09 -19.25 4.03
C LEU A 296 -12.33 -19.36 4.91
N THR A 297 -12.19 -20.00 6.06
CA THR A 297 -13.24 -20.00 7.10
C THR A 297 -12.83 -18.97 8.15
N VAL A 298 -13.70 -18.00 8.42
CA VAL A 298 -13.47 -16.93 9.40
C VAL A 298 -14.46 -17.03 10.55
N THR A 299 -14.03 -16.68 11.77
CA THR A 299 -14.92 -16.57 12.94
C THR A 299 -14.75 -15.16 13.51
N GLU A 300 -15.87 -14.45 13.67
CA GLU A 300 -15.88 -13.11 14.24
C GLU A 300 -15.86 -13.10 15.77
N ASN A 301 -15.48 -11.97 16.35
CA ASN A 301 -15.49 -11.74 17.79
C ASN A 301 -16.90 -11.38 18.31
N ALA A 302 -17.85 -12.30 18.11
CA ALA A 302 -19.21 -12.16 18.63
C ALA A 302 -19.58 -13.40 19.45
N LYS A 303 -20.44 -13.19 20.47
CA LYS A 303 -20.89 -14.31 21.33
C LYS A 303 -21.72 -15.29 20.52
N GLY A 304 -21.28 -16.54 20.42
CA GLY A 304 -21.95 -17.60 19.68
C GLY A 304 -21.77 -17.48 18.15
N ALA A 305 -20.74 -16.75 17.70
CA ALA A 305 -20.43 -16.68 16.28
C ALA A 305 -20.01 -18.04 15.75
N GLU A 306 -20.63 -18.44 14.66
CA GLU A 306 -20.28 -19.66 13.92
C GLU A 306 -19.26 -19.34 12.82
N PRO A 307 -18.39 -20.32 12.44
CA PRO A 307 -17.47 -20.13 11.35
C PRO A 307 -18.19 -19.91 10.01
N VAL A 308 -17.77 -18.89 9.24
CA VAL A 308 -18.30 -18.55 7.92
C VAL A 308 -17.23 -18.78 6.85
N SER A 309 -17.59 -19.49 5.79
CA SER A 309 -16.70 -19.72 4.66
C SER A 309 -16.81 -18.59 3.64
N LEU A 310 -15.65 -18.00 3.27
CA LEU A 310 -15.51 -16.95 2.26
C LEU A 310 -14.62 -17.47 1.13
N THR A 311 -15.09 -17.38 -0.10
CA THR A 311 -14.29 -17.75 -1.28
C THR A 311 -13.91 -16.50 -2.05
N ALA A 312 -12.63 -16.37 -2.37
CA ALA A 312 -12.14 -15.26 -3.17
C ALA A 312 -12.68 -15.30 -4.60
N GLU A 313 -13.22 -14.19 -5.06
CA GLU A 313 -13.79 -13.99 -6.39
C GLU A 313 -13.01 -12.90 -7.14
N GLU A 314 -13.10 -12.92 -8.46
CA GLU A 314 -12.61 -11.80 -9.28
C GLU A 314 -13.58 -10.63 -9.18
N ILE A 315 -13.18 -9.56 -8.52
CA ILE A 315 -13.96 -8.33 -8.36
C ILE A 315 -13.25 -7.13 -8.99
N TYR A 316 -14.03 -6.12 -9.39
CA TYR A 316 -13.48 -4.79 -9.66
C TYR A 316 -13.38 -4.01 -8.36
N PRO A 317 -12.17 -3.65 -7.92
CA PRO A 317 -11.97 -3.00 -6.64
C PRO A 317 -12.29 -1.49 -6.72
N ASN A 318 -13.58 -1.15 -6.86
CA ASN A 318 -14.07 0.22 -7.02
C ASN A 318 -13.77 1.08 -5.77
N PRO A 319 -13.03 2.20 -5.91
CA PRO A 319 -12.70 3.06 -4.77
C PRO A 319 -13.88 3.88 -4.22
N VAL A 320 -15.00 3.99 -4.92
CA VAL A 320 -16.24 4.58 -4.40
C VAL A 320 -16.92 3.54 -3.49
N LEU A 321 -16.57 3.54 -2.21
CA LEU A 321 -17.06 2.52 -1.27
C LEU A 321 -18.49 2.77 -0.81
N TYR A 322 -18.85 4.04 -0.65
CA TYR A 322 -20.18 4.45 -0.24
C TYR A 322 -20.51 5.84 -0.75
N SER A 323 -21.74 6.07 -1.17
CA SER A 323 -22.24 7.40 -1.51
C SER A 323 -23.73 7.51 -1.17
N GLU A 324 -24.12 8.59 -0.48
CA GLU A 324 -25.49 8.85 -0.05
C GLU A 324 -25.81 10.34 -0.18
N ILE A 325 -27.09 10.65 -0.40
CA ILE A 325 -27.64 12.00 -0.28
C ILE A 325 -28.44 12.06 1.02
N ILE A 326 -27.85 12.66 2.05
CA ILE A 326 -28.42 12.79 3.37
C ILE A 326 -29.39 13.99 3.38
N ASP A 327 -30.62 13.77 3.86
CA ASP A 327 -31.67 14.75 4.02
C ASP A 327 -31.94 15.57 2.74
N GLY A 328 -31.65 14.96 1.57
CA GLY A 328 -31.88 15.53 0.25
C GLY A 328 -30.91 16.66 -0.16
N LYS A 329 -29.94 17.03 0.68
CA LYS A 329 -29.07 18.20 0.45
C LYS A 329 -27.61 18.03 0.84
N ILE A 330 -27.24 16.97 1.52
CA ILE A 330 -25.86 16.73 1.95
C ILE A 330 -25.33 15.51 1.19
N GLY A 331 -24.35 15.70 0.34
CA GLY A 331 -23.63 14.59 -0.29
C GLY A 331 -22.66 13.95 0.69
N TYR A 332 -22.71 12.65 0.86
CA TYR A 332 -21.70 11.90 1.62
C TYR A 332 -21.02 10.90 0.69
N LEU A 333 -19.68 10.99 0.61
CA LEU A 333 -18.86 10.15 -0.26
C LEU A 333 -17.71 9.55 0.54
N VAL A 334 -17.61 8.21 0.58
CA VAL A 334 -16.46 7.47 1.09
C VAL A 334 -15.62 7.01 -0.09
N TYR A 335 -14.38 7.50 -0.17
CA TYR A 335 -13.49 7.29 -1.30
C TYR A 335 -12.13 6.78 -0.87
N SER A 336 -11.74 5.59 -1.30
CA SER A 336 -10.60 4.86 -0.74
C SER A 336 -9.27 5.03 -1.48
N SER A 337 -9.30 5.45 -2.75
CA SER A 337 -8.08 5.67 -3.56
C SER A 337 -8.38 6.55 -4.76
N PHE A 338 -7.46 7.42 -5.13
CA PHE A 338 -7.52 8.20 -6.38
C PHE A 338 -7.00 7.33 -7.53
N ASP A 339 -7.80 6.37 -7.94
CA ASP A 339 -7.51 5.49 -9.07
C ASP A 339 -8.25 5.96 -10.32
N ALA A 340 -7.50 6.55 -11.26
CA ALA A 340 -8.06 7.16 -12.46
C ALA A 340 -8.80 6.15 -13.36
N ALA A 341 -8.50 4.86 -13.27
CA ALA A 341 -9.27 3.83 -13.97
C ALA A 341 -10.76 3.81 -13.57
N TYR A 342 -11.11 4.39 -12.41
CA TYR A 342 -12.47 4.46 -11.87
C TYR A 342 -13.06 5.87 -11.87
N ASP A 343 -12.49 6.80 -12.64
CA ASP A 343 -12.99 8.18 -12.72
C ASP A 343 -14.46 8.26 -13.14
N ASP A 344 -14.93 7.36 -14.00
CA ASP A 344 -16.33 7.28 -14.40
C ASP A 344 -17.26 6.93 -13.23
N ASP A 345 -16.84 6.03 -12.34
CA ASP A 345 -17.64 5.67 -11.15
C ASP A 345 -17.72 6.85 -10.18
N LEU A 346 -16.60 7.57 -10.00
CA LEU A 346 -16.56 8.77 -9.19
C LEU A 346 -17.44 9.87 -9.77
N LEU A 347 -17.35 10.12 -11.08
CA LEU A 347 -18.23 11.08 -11.78
C LEU A 347 -19.71 10.66 -11.69
N GLY A 348 -20.00 9.35 -11.73
CA GLY A 348 -21.34 8.83 -11.53
C GLY A 348 -21.92 9.15 -10.14
N ALA A 349 -21.10 9.10 -9.09
CA ALA A 349 -21.49 9.54 -7.74
C ALA A 349 -21.71 11.06 -7.67
N ILE A 350 -20.80 11.83 -8.25
CA ILE A 350 -20.89 13.29 -8.31
C ILE A 350 -22.12 13.75 -9.12
N ALA A 351 -22.45 13.07 -10.21
CA ALA A 351 -23.66 13.37 -11.01
C ALA A 351 -24.93 13.27 -10.17
N LYS A 352 -25.06 12.20 -9.36
CA LYS A 352 -26.19 12.03 -8.43
C LYS A 352 -26.29 13.19 -7.43
N PHE A 353 -25.15 13.64 -6.91
CA PHE A 353 -25.11 14.79 -5.99
C PHE A 353 -25.52 16.10 -6.68
N LYS A 354 -25.09 16.30 -7.91
CA LYS A 354 -25.49 17.46 -8.73
C LYS A 354 -26.98 17.45 -9.03
N ASP A 355 -27.51 16.30 -9.45
CA ASP A 355 -28.93 16.15 -9.80
C ASP A 355 -29.84 16.39 -8.58
N ALA A 356 -29.39 16.00 -7.38
CA ALA A 356 -30.05 16.29 -6.13
C ALA A 356 -29.90 17.77 -5.67
N GLY A 357 -29.00 18.52 -6.29
CA GLY A 357 -28.74 19.91 -5.91
C GLY A 357 -28.23 20.05 -4.48
N ILE A 358 -27.23 19.22 -4.11
CA ILE A 358 -26.66 19.29 -2.75
C ILE A 358 -26.08 20.67 -2.46
N THR A 359 -26.15 21.07 -1.20
CA THR A 359 -25.61 22.36 -0.72
C THR A 359 -24.35 22.19 0.12
N ASP A 360 -24.14 20.98 0.63
CA ASP A 360 -23.02 20.62 1.49
C ASP A 360 -22.50 19.23 1.11
N MET A 361 -21.24 18.97 1.45
CA MET A 361 -20.64 17.67 1.20
C MET A 361 -19.74 17.25 2.37
N ILE A 362 -19.83 15.96 2.71
CA ILE A 362 -18.89 15.24 3.58
C ILE A 362 -18.08 14.32 2.67
N LEU A 363 -16.78 14.54 2.60
CA LEU A 363 -15.84 13.69 1.86
C LEU A 363 -15.03 12.86 2.86
N ASP A 364 -15.19 11.55 2.84
CA ASP A 364 -14.52 10.65 3.75
C ASP A 364 -13.27 10.04 3.10
N LEU A 365 -12.12 10.52 3.53
CA LEU A 365 -10.80 10.11 3.07
C LEU A 365 -10.00 9.39 4.15
N ARG A 366 -10.66 8.91 5.25
CA ARG A 366 -9.98 8.32 6.41
C ARG A 366 -9.11 7.09 6.08
N ILE A 367 -9.37 6.41 4.98
CA ILE A 367 -8.61 5.23 4.52
C ILE A 367 -7.93 5.46 3.16
N ASN A 368 -7.84 6.71 2.69
CA ASN A 368 -7.35 7.04 1.36
C ASN A 368 -5.89 7.51 1.39
N GLY A 369 -4.98 6.67 0.93
CA GLY A 369 -3.54 6.95 0.86
C GLY A 369 -3.08 7.81 -0.32
N GLY A 370 -4.00 8.35 -1.12
CA GLY A 370 -3.69 9.13 -2.32
C GLY A 370 -3.98 8.40 -3.62
N GLY A 371 -3.17 8.61 -4.64
CA GLY A 371 -3.27 8.04 -5.97
C GLY A 371 -3.02 9.10 -7.07
N HIS A 372 -3.68 8.98 -8.21
CA HIS A 372 -3.46 9.83 -9.36
C HIS A 372 -3.87 11.29 -9.11
N VAL A 373 -2.96 12.20 -9.41
CA VAL A 373 -3.18 13.67 -9.27
C VAL A 373 -4.34 14.13 -10.14
N ILE A 374 -4.46 13.58 -11.35
CA ILE A 374 -5.52 13.95 -12.30
C ILE A 374 -6.92 13.71 -11.72
N THR A 375 -7.14 12.58 -11.04
CA THR A 375 -8.40 12.24 -10.36
C THR A 375 -8.66 13.17 -9.18
N ALA A 376 -7.62 13.51 -8.41
CA ALA A 376 -7.73 14.45 -7.30
C ALA A 376 -8.08 15.88 -7.79
N ASN A 377 -7.49 16.31 -8.92
CA ASN A 377 -7.84 17.56 -9.58
C ASN A 377 -9.29 17.52 -10.09
N MET A 378 -9.71 16.44 -10.75
CA MET A 378 -11.08 16.25 -11.23
C MET A 378 -12.10 16.36 -10.07
N LEU A 379 -11.90 15.63 -8.97
CA LEU A 379 -12.79 15.68 -7.82
C LEU A 379 -12.85 17.10 -7.21
N SER A 380 -11.70 17.73 -7.03
CA SER A 380 -11.61 19.09 -6.51
C SER A 380 -12.32 20.09 -7.41
N THR A 381 -12.18 19.93 -8.74
CA THR A 381 -12.86 20.74 -9.75
C THR A 381 -14.38 20.58 -9.66
N CYS A 382 -14.88 19.36 -9.57
CA CYS A 382 -16.30 19.08 -9.41
C CYS A 382 -16.87 19.71 -8.14
N ILE A 383 -16.16 19.61 -7.02
CA ILE A 383 -16.59 20.18 -5.73
C ILE A 383 -16.67 21.71 -5.80
N ALA A 384 -15.60 22.36 -6.24
CA ALA A 384 -15.53 23.83 -6.30
C ALA A 384 -16.39 24.43 -7.42
N GLY A 385 -16.54 23.70 -8.54
CA GLY A 385 -17.29 24.14 -9.70
C GLY A 385 -16.75 25.44 -10.29
N SER A 386 -17.62 26.38 -10.59
CA SER A 386 -17.22 27.67 -11.20
C SER A 386 -16.26 28.52 -10.35
N LYS A 387 -16.13 28.24 -9.05
CA LYS A 387 -15.18 28.96 -8.17
C LYS A 387 -13.72 28.66 -8.50
N CYS A 388 -13.45 27.54 -9.16
CA CYS A 388 -12.09 27.17 -9.56
C CYS A 388 -11.79 27.50 -11.03
N GLU A 389 -12.68 28.17 -11.75
CA GLU A 389 -12.44 28.58 -13.13
C GLU A 389 -11.22 29.49 -13.20
N ASN A 390 -10.24 29.16 -14.05
CA ASN A 390 -8.95 29.81 -14.19
C ASN A 390 -8.07 29.85 -12.93
N ALA A 391 -8.43 29.09 -11.90
CA ALA A 391 -7.63 28.99 -10.69
C ALA A 391 -6.55 27.90 -10.82
N VAL A 392 -5.46 28.08 -10.08
CA VAL A 392 -4.37 27.10 -9.99
C VAL A 392 -4.79 25.99 -9.04
N TYR A 393 -4.72 24.73 -9.53
CA TYR A 393 -4.86 23.55 -8.71
C TYR A 393 -3.63 23.34 -7.85
N GLN A 394 -2.45 23.20 -8.52
CA GLN A 394 -1.16 23.08 -7.84
C GLN A 394 -0.04 23.78 -8.62
N TYR A 395 0.97 24.21 -7.86
CA TYR A 395 2.30 24.49 -8.36
C TYR A 395 3.24 23.36 -7.99
N TYR A 396 4.18 23.01 -8.89
CA TYR A 396 5.16 21.95 -8.70
C TYR A 396 6.59 22.48 -8.70
N ARG A 397 7.38 22.01 -7.74
CA ARG A 397 8.84 22.14 -7.75
C ARG A 397 9.43 20.77 -8.06
N TYR A 398 10.17 20.69 -9.14
CA TYR A 398 11.02 19.54 -9.48
C TYR A 398 12.43 19.70 -8.92
N ASN A 399 13.35 18.78 -9.21
CA ASN A 399 14.76 18.93 -8.85
C ASN A 399 15.39 20.16 -9.53
N ASP A 400 16.56 20.58 -9.02
CA ASP A 400 17.19 21.83 -9.44
C ASP A 400 17.58 21.84 -10.92
N ASP A 401 17.91 20.69 -11.51
CA ASP A 401 18.29 20.61 -12.91
C ASP A 401 17.10 20.77 -13.84
N ARG A 402 15.93 20.22 -13.48
CA ARG A 402 14.67 20.46 -14.19
C ARG A 402 14.20 21.91 -14.01
N MET A 403 14.36 22.49 -12.82
CA MET A 403 14.04 23.91 -12.56
C MET A 403 14.90 24.87 -13.41
N LYS A 404 16.15 24.53 -13.73
CA LYS A 404 17.03 25.31 -14.63
C LYS A 404 16.66 25.19 -16.11
N LYS A 405 15.85 24.21 -16.50
CA LYS A 405 15.44 23.92 -17.88
C LYS A 405 13.92 24.01 -18.07
N PRO A 406 13.30 25.18 -17.80
CA PRO A 406 11.83 25.28 -17.68
C PRO A 406 11.09 24.90 -18.97
N SER A 407 11.59 25.25 -20.14
CA SER A 407 10.92 24.89 -21.42
C SER A 407 10.93 23.40 -21.67
N GLN A 408 12.07 22.73 -21.43
CA GLN A 408 12.18 21.27 -21.57
C GLN A 408 11.28 20.55 -20.55
N THR A 409 11.33 20.98 -19.29
CA THR A 409 10.52 20.37 -18.21
C THR A 409 9.03 20.57 -18.44
N ALA A 410 8.61 21.73 -18.94
CA ALA A 410 7.22 21.98 -19.31
C ALA A 410 6.75 21.04 -20.44
N GLN A 411 7.60 20.75 -21.42
CA GLN A 411 7.31 19.78 -22.47
C GLN A 411 7.21 18.36 -21.93
N GLU A 412 8.15 17.96 -21.04
CA GLU A 412 8.19 16.62 -20.44
C GLU A 412 6.98 16.34 -19.51
N THR A 413 6.49 17.35 -18.81
CA THR A 413 5.45 17.20 -17.77
C THR A 413 4.06 17.65 -18.20
N GLY A 414 3.96 18.43 -19.26
CA GLY A 414 2.71 19.11 -19.64
C GLY A 414 2.34 20.30 -18.75
N HIS A 415 3.18 20.67 -17.78
CA HIS A 415 2.92 21.75 -16.85
C HIS A 415 3.67 23.04 -17.29
N PRO A 416 2.98 24.13 -17.68
CA PRO A 416 3.62 25.38 -18.04
C PRO A 416 4.38 25.99 -16.86
N TYR A 417 5.51 26.65 -17.16
CA TYR A 417 6.31 27.33 -16.14
C TYR A 417 5.78 28.73 -15.87
N ASP A 418 5.40 28.99 -14.63
CA ASP A 418 5.04 30.31 -14.13
C ASP A 418 6.31 31.06 -13.70
N THR A 419 6.65 32.14 -14.44
CA THR A 419 7.86 32.93 -14.20
C THR A 419 7.79 33.78 -12.95
N GLN A 420 6.59 34.13 -12.48
CA GLN A 420 6.39 34.92 -11.26
C GLN A 420 6.57 34.06 -10.03
N GLN A 421 5.94 32.86 -10.02
CA GLN A 421 6.04 31.92 -8.90
C GLN A 421 7.32 31.07 -8.97
N LYS A 422 8.00 31.05 -10.12
CA LYS A 422 9.15 30.18 -10.39
C LYS A 422 8.84 28.71 -10.11
N ARG A 423 7.68 28.26 -10.60
CA ARG A 423 7.13 26.92 -10.41
C ARG A 423 6.41 26.48 -11.68
N PHE A 424 6.22 25.16 -11.80
CA PHE A 424 5.36 24.60 -12.84
C PHE A 424 3.92 24.60 -12.37
N ARG A 425 2.99 24.98 -13.23
CA ARG A 425 1.59 25.23 -12.91
C ARG A 425 0.69 24.14 -13.47
N GLU A 426 -0.23 23.65 -12.65
CA GLU A 426 -1.41 22.91 -13.08
C GLU A 426 -2.66 23.66 -12.63
N ASP A 427 -3.58 23.88 -13.57
CA ASP A 427 -4.86 24.52 -13.29
C ASP A 427 -5.93 23.50 -12.93
N PHE A 428 -6.97 23.95 -12.23
CA PHE A 428 -8.17 23.13 -12.11
C PHE A 428 -8.74 22.85 -13.50
N ARG A 429 -9.23 21.63 -13.70
CA ARG A 429 -9.72 21.16 -15.01
C ARG A 429 -11.16 21.55 -15.26
N TYR A 430 -11.56 22.79 -14.96
CA TYR A 430 -12.90 23.30 -15.17
C TYR A 430 -13.18 23.44 -16.67
N GLY A 431 -13.83 22.43 -17.25
CA GLY A 431 -14.03 22.26 -18.68
C GLY A 431 -13.61 20.86 -19.12
N ASN A 432 -12.74 20.76 -20.12
CA ASN A 432 -12.38 19.47 -20.67
C ASN A 432 -11.45 18.64 -19.75
N TYR A 433 -11.92 17.47 -19.39
CA TYR A 433 -11.16 16.43 -18.69
C TYR A 433 -11.19 15.15 -19.53
N TYR A 434 -10.15 14.93 -20.33
CA TYR A 434 -10.03 13.75 -21.19
C TYR A 434 -11.32 13.40 -21.96
N GLY A 435 -11.94 14.41 -22.59
CA GLY A 435 -13.17 14.28 -23.37
C GLY A 435 -14.48 14.49 -22.58
N VAL A 436 -14.41 14.61 -21.25
CA VAL A 436 -15.56 14.92 -20.39
C VAL A 436 -15.57 16.38 -20.01
N ASP A 437 -16.71 17.06 -20.13
CA ASP A 437 -16.87 18.44 -19.68
C ASP A 437 -17.27 18.47 -18.20
N LEU A 438 -16.33 18.80 -17.31
CA LEU A 438 -16.54 18.83 -15.86
C LEU A 438 -17.52 19.92 -15.39
N ARG A 439 -17.89 20.90 -16.23
CA ARG A 439 -18.96 21.85 -15.93
C ARG A 439 -20.30 21.15 -15.72
N ASN A 440 -20.49 19.99 -16.40
CA ASN A 440 -21.67 19.16 -16.22
C ASN A 440 -21.72 18.44 -14.87
N TYR A 441 -20.64 18.42 -14.11
CA TYR A 441 -20.48 17.78 -12.79
C TYR A 441 -20.21 18.79 -11.67
N ALA A 442 -20.24 20.09 -11.96
CA ALA A 442 -19.95 21.16 -11.03
C ALA A 442 -20.99 21.26 -9.90
N LEU A 443 -20.58 21.02 -8.67
CA LEU A 443 -21.41 21.13 -7.47
C LEU A 443 -21.49 22.57 -6.94
N ASN A 444 -20.53 23.43 -7.31
CA ASN A 444 -20.44 24.84 -6.94
C ASN A 444 -20.48 25.09 -5.41
N LEU A 445 -19.90 24.18 -4.62
CA LEU A 445 -19.89 24.31 -3.18
C LEU A 445 -18.98 25.46 -2.73
N GLY A 446 -19.24 26.03 -1.55
CA GLY A 446 -18.39 27.05 -0.91
C GLY A 446 -17.62 26.50 0.28
N ARG A 447 -17.97 25.30 0.73
CA ARG A 447 -17.32 24.61 1.85
C ARG A 447 -17.34 23.12 1.66
N LEU A 448 -16.40 22.44 2.33
CA LEU A 448 -16.28 20.99 2.34
C LEU A 448 -15.92 20.52 3.75
N TYR A 449 -16.57 19.47 4.24
CA TYR A 449 -16.18 18.75 5.43
C TYR A 449 -15.44 17.49 5.02
N VAL A 450 -14.24 17.26 5.58
CA VAL A 450 -13.42 16.10 5.23
C VAL A 450 -13.13 15.29 6.47
N ILE A 451 -13.45 14.01 6.41
CA ILE A 451 -13.09 13.04 7.45
C ILE A 451 -11.72 12.47 7.11
N VAL A 452 -10.78 12.61 8.04
CA VAL A 452 -9.36 12.28 7.84
C VAL A 452 -8.78 11.50 9.00
N THR A 453 -7.77 10.69 8.70
CA THR A 453 -6.92 10.01 9.69
C THR A 453 -5.46 10.08 9.25
N ASN A 454 -4.58 9.47 9.99
CA ASN A 454 -3.18 9.34 9.61
C ASN A 454 -2.97 8.48 8.32
N ASN A 455 -3.98 7.76 7.84
CA ASN A 455 -3.96 7.09 6.55
C ASN A 455 -4.30 8.03 5.38
N THR A 456 -4.86 9.21 5.66
CA THR A 456 -5.14 10.24 4.65
C THR A 456 -3.83 10.88 4.21
N ALA A 457 -3.42 10.62 2.96
CA ALA A 457 -2.10 11.00 2.49
C ALA A 457 -2.10 11.55 1.07
N SER A 458 -1.12 12.40 0.75
CA SER A 458 -0.68 12.71 -0.61
C SER A 458 -1.77 13.34 -1.48
N SER A 459 -2.31 12.67 -2.52
CA SER A 459 -3.40 13.21 -3.37
C SER A 459 -4.66 13.53 -2.55
N SER A 460 -4.94 12.83 -1.45
CA SER A 460 -6.00 13.20 -0.50
C SER A 460 -5.70 14.55 0.17
N GLU A 461 -4.46 14.74 0.60
CA GLU A 461 -4.02 16.02 1.19
C GLU A 461 -3.93 17.13 0.14
N ALA A 462 -3.63 16.76 -1.13
CA ALA A 462 -3.64 17.68 -2.25
C ALA A 462 -5.05 18.22 -2.54
N VAL A 463 -6.10 17.42 -2.50
CA VAL A 463 -7.51 17.88 -2.60
C VAL A 463 -7.80 18.94 -1.54
N ILE A 464 -7.46 18.65 -0.27
CA ILE A 464 -7.67 19.55 0.85
C ILE A 464 -6.89 20.87 0.65
N ASN A 465 -5.60 20.74 0.33
CA ASN A 465 -4.71 21.91 0.19
C ASN A 465 -5.05 22.77 -1.02
N SER A 466 -5.40 22.15 -2.16
CA SER A 466 -5.76 22.88 -3.38
C SER A 466 -7.07 23.65 -3.22
N LEU A 467 -8.08 23.05 -2.59
CA LEU A 467 -9.34 23.74 -2.29
C LEU A 467 -9.15 24.90 -1.31
N ARG A 468 -8.26 24.77 -0.31
CA ARG A 468 -7.85 25.87 0.58
C ARG A 468 -7.11 27.00 -0.16
N GLY A 469 -6.57 26.70 -1.34
CA GLY A 469 -5.98 27.68 -2.25
C GLY A 469 -6.99 28.62 -2.91
N ILE A 470 -8.25 28.20 -3.05
CA ILE A 470 -9.33 29.01 -3.65
C ILE A 470 -9.81 30.06 -2.64
N ASP A 471 -9.93 31.32 -3.08
CA ASP A 471 -10.43 32.36 -2.23
C ASP A 471 -11.92 32.18 -1.91
N GLY A 472 -12.25 32.30 -0.62
CA GLY A 472 -13.61 32.12 -0.12
C GLY A 472 -14.09 30.65 -0.06
N PHE A 473 -13.23 29.67 -0.33
CA PHE A 473 -13.55 28.27 -0.13
C PHE A 473 -13.04 27.78 1.24
N THR A 474 -13.91 27.12 2.00
CA THR A 474 -13.59 26.63 3.35
C THR A 474 -13.50 25.09 3.36
N VAL A 475 -12.42 24.53 3.93
CA VAL A 475 -12.27 23.10 4.15
C VAL A 475 -12.08 22.84 5.64
N THR A 476 -13.04 22.13 6.23
CA THR A 476 -13.06 21.76 7.66
C THR A 476 -12.71 20.28 7.82
N LEU A 477 -11.75 19.96 8.67
CA LEU A 477 -11.24 18.62 8.90
C LEU A 477 -11.72 18.08 10.25
N VAL A 478 -12.20 16.83 10.24
CA VAL A 478 -12.53 16.07 11.47
C VAL A 478 -11.87 14.70 11.45
N GLY A 479 -11.42 14.26 12.62
CA GLY A 479 -10.78 12.97 12.81
C GLY A 479 -9.42 13.09 13.45
N GLU A 480 -8.39 12.56 12.81
CA GLU A 480 -7.02 12.60 13.28
C GLU A 480 -6.12 13.31 12.27
N LYS A 481 -4.96 13.77 12.72
CA LYS A 481 -3.96 14.43 11.89
C LYS A 481 -3.59 13.55 10.69
N THR A 482 -3.46 14.15 9.50
CA THR A 482 -3.12 13.44 8.26
C THR A 482 -1.66 12.98 8.22
N ASN A 483 -1.26 12.31 7.15
CA ASN A 483 0.07 11.72 7.00
C ASN A 483 1.20 12.73 6.82
N GLY A 484 0.98 13.79 6.01
CA GLY A 484 2.01 14.80 5.70
C GLY A 484 2.86 14.48 4.46
N LYS A 485 2.41 13.60 3.56
CA LYS A 485 3.13 13.34 2.31
C LYS A 485 2.90 14.45 1.30
N ASN A 486 3.77 15.46 1.29
CA ASN A 486 3.69 16.64 0.42
C ASN A 486 4.51 16.52 -0.87
N VAL A 487 5.02 15.34 -1.16
CA VAL A 487 5.84 15.04 -2.34
C VAL A 487 5.14 14.03 -3.24
N GLY A 488 5.43 14.13 -4.54
CA GLY A 488 4.79 13.33 -5.56
C GLY A 488 5.78 12.60 -6.46
N MET A 489 5.23 11.72 -7.27
CA MET A 489 5.94 10.73 -8.07
C MET A 489 5.54 10.85 -9.53
N GLU A 490 6.50 10.61 -10.42
CA GLU A 490 6.26 10.30 -11.83
C GLU A 490 6.58 8.82 -12.04
N VAL A 491 5.70 8.11 -12.74
CA VAL A 491 5.83 6.66 -12.96
C VAL A 491 6.53 6.40 -14.27
N SER A 492 7.56 5.55 -14.28
CA SER A 492 8.18 5.01 -15.48
C SER A 492 7.91 3.50 -15.55
N LYS A 493 7.18 3.07 -16.59
CA LYS A 493 6.91 1.64 -16.85
C LYS A 493 7.77 1.16 -17.99
N PHE A 494 8.40 0.00 -17.84
CA PHE A 494 9.19 -0.63 -18.88
C PHE A 494 9.25 -2.14 -18.71
N THR A 495 9.56 -2.83 -19.81
CA THR A 495 9.76 -4.29 -19.79
C THR A 495 11.25 -4.60 -19.93
N LEU A 496 11.74 -5.52 -19.12
CA LEU A 496 13.09 -6.06 -19.22
C LEU A 496 13.03 -7.58 -19.00
N GLY A 497 13.43 -8.34 -20.03
CA GLY A 497 13.29 -9.80 -20.02
C GLY A 497 11.84 -10.24 -19.83
N SER A 498 11.59 -11.12 -18.85
CA SER A 498 10.28 -11.69 -18.54
C SER A 498 9.47 -10.85 -17.55
N TYR A 499 9.89 -9.62 -17.27
CA TYR A 499 9.27 -8.79 -16.24
C TYR A 499 8.89 -7.42 -16.74
N GLN A 500 7.75 -6.94 -16.27
CA GLN A 500 7.37 -5.54 -16.26
C GLN A 500 7.85 -4.89 -14.97
N TYR A 501 8.35 -3.67 -15.10
CA TYR A 501 8.79 -2.84 -13.97
C TYR A 501 7.98 -1.55 -13.92
N GLU A 502 7.63 -1.15 -12.71
CA GLU A 502 7.07 0.15 -12.41
C GLU A 502 8.02 0.87 -11.44
N LEU A 503 8.74 1.85 -11.96
CA LEU A 503 9.68 2.68 -11.23
C LEU A 503 8.97 3.98 -10.83
N THR A 504 8.82 4.21 -9.54
CA THR A 504 7.99 5.29 -8.99
C THR A 504 8.75 6.06 -7.90
N PRO A 505 9.77 6.86 -8.27
CA PRO A 505 10.50 7.69 -7.32
C PRO A 505 9.79 9.01 -7.04
N ILE A 506 10.12 9.65 -5.93
CA ILE A 506 9.72 11.04 -5.66
C ILE A 506 10.43 11.97 -6.63
N THR A 507 9.66 12.75 -7.41
CA THR A 507 10.19 13.64 -8.45
C THR A 507 9.78 15.10 -8.28
N PHE A 508 8.72 15.39 -7.50
CA PHE A 508 8.25 16.73 -7.29
C PHE A 508 7.67 16.99 -5.89
N GLN A 509 7.54 18.26 -5.55
CA GLN A 509 6.81 18.74 -4.38
C GLN A 509 5.68 19.67 -4.83
N GLY A 510 4.49 19.52 -4.22
CA GLY A 510 3.28 20.27 -4.56
C GLY A 510 3.02 21.45 -3.62
N TYR A 511 2.45 22.53 -4.16
CA TYR A 511 2.01 23.73 -3.46
C TYR A 511 0.64 24.16 -4.00
N ASN A 512 -0.22 24.72 -3.16
CA ASN A 512 -1.49 25.28 -3.63
C ASN A 512 -1.31 26.66 -4.29
N ALA A 513 -2.40 27.26 -4.76
CA ALA A 513 -2.40 28.57 -5.39
C ALA A 513 -1.80 29.69 -4.53
N LYS A 514 -1.80 29.54 -3.20
CA LYS A 514 -1.22 30.49 -2.22
C LYS A 514 0.22 30.11 -1.83
N MET A 515 0.86 29.25 -2.59
CA MET A 515 2.23 28.74 -2.35
C MET A 515 2.40 28.04 -0.99
N VAL A 516 1.32 27.46 -0.45
CA VAL A 516 1.35 26.63 0.77
C VAL A 516 1.49 25.17 0.39
N THR A 517 2.47 24.49 0.95
CA THR A 517 2.61 23.03 0.87
C THR A 517 1.98 22.37 2.09
N VAL A 518 1.64 21.10 1.98
CA VAL A 518 1.21 20.28 3.12
C VAL A 518 2.37 20.15 4.13
N ASP A 519 2.09 20.34 5.42
CA ASP A 519 3.10 20.15 6.47
C ASP A 519 3.57 18.66 6.46
N PRO A 520 4.88 18.39 6.40
CA PRO A 520 5.40 17.02 6.49
C PRO A 520 4.96 16.24 7.73
N LYS A 521 4.52 16.95 8.77
CA LYS A 521 3.94 16.35 9.97
C LYS A 521 2.43 16.10 9.86
N GLY A 522 1.81 16.35 8.71
CA GLY A 522 0.39 16.22 8.43
C GLY A 522 -0.44 17.48 8.69
N LEU A 523 -1.60 17.56 8.07
CA LEU A 523 -2.59 18.60 8.28
C LEU A 523 -3.26 18.41 9.64
N SER A 524 -3.27 19.45 10.46
CA SER A 524 -4.03 19.46 11.71
C SER A 524 -5.52 19.53 11.43
N VAL A 525 -6.31 18.83 12.25
CA VAL A 525 -7.77 18.83 12.16
C VAL A 525 -8.40 19.97 12.94
N ASP A 526 -9.55 20.47 12.48
CA ASP A 526 -10.34 21.46 13.19
C ASP A 526 -11.05 20.85 14.41
N LYS A 527 -11.38 19.55 14.29
CA LYS A 527 -11.93 18.76 15.40
C LYS A 527 -11.25 17.41 15.48
N GLN A 528 -10.54 17.19 16.57
CA GLN A 528 -9.96 15.88 16.86
C GLN A 528 -11.00 14.96 17.47
N ILE A 529 -11.21 13.82 16.83
CA ILE A 529 -12.02 12.69 17.31
C ILE A 529 -11.28 11.42 16.86
N SER A 530 -10.96 10.54 17.82
CA SER A 530 -10.40 9.24 17.50
C SER A 530 -11.51 8.21 17.35
N GLU A 531 -11.49 7.45 16.27
CA GLU A 531 -12.42 6.33 16.07
C GLU A 531 -12.30 5.28 17.19
N TRP A 532 -11.11 5.21 17.82
CA TRP A 532 -10.83 4.27 18.90
C TRP A 532 -11.58 4.57 20.22
N ASP A 533 -12.10 5.77 20.37
CA ASP A 533 -12.90 6.17 21.55
C ASP A 533 -14.35 5.70 21.45
N TYR A 534 -14.76 5.16 20.29
CA TYR A 534 -16.15 4.77 19.98
C TYR A 534 -16.23 3.32 19.48
N ALA A 535 -17.42 2.74 19.49
CA ALA A 535 -17.68 1.52 18.76
C ALA A 535 -17.60 1.80 17.25
N PHE A 536 -16.85 0.98 16.52
CA PHE A 536 -16.79 1.08 15.06
C PHE A 536 -18.19 0.85 14.48
N LYS A 537 -18.61 1.73 13.59
CA LYS A 537 -19.89 1.66 12.90
C LYS A 537 -19.68 1.71 11.40
N ASP A 538 -20.64 1.17 10.67
CA ASP A 538 -20.64 1.24 9.21
C ASP A 538 -20.73 2.69 8.72
N PHE A 539 -20.27 2.95 7.50
CA PHE A 539 -20.32 4.28 6.89
C PHE A 539 -21.76 4.81 6.73
N SER A 540 -22.74 3.92 6.59
CA SER A 540 -24.16 4.27 6.47
C SER A 540 -24.80 4.72 7.80
N ASP A 541 -24.15 4.47 8.94
CA ASP A 541 -24.68 4.84 10.25
C ASP A 541 -24.42 6.31 10.58
N ARG A 542 -25.45 7.14 10.57
CA ARG A 542 -25.33 8.58 10.89
C ARG A 542 -24.86 8.87 12.31
N SER A 543 -24.85 7.89 13.19
CA SER A 543 -24.26 7.99 14.54
C SER A 543 -22.79 7.54 14.59
N GLU A 544 -22.18 7.24 13.45
CA GLU A 544 -20.72 7.13 13.34
C GLU A 544 -20.08 8.45 13.76
N PRO A 545 -19.13 8.47 14.71
CA PRO A 545 -18.77 9.70 15.42
C PRO A 545 -18.23 10.82 14.52
N LEU A 546 -17.48 10.48 13.47
CA LEU A 546 -16.91 11.50 12.57
C LEU A 546 -17.97 12.05 11.62
N VAL A 547 -18.83 11.19 11.09
CA VAL A 547 -19.99 11.58 10.27
C VAL A 547 -20.97 12.40 11.11
N ALA A 548 -21.28 11.95 12.31
CA ALA A 548 -22.17 12.65 13.24
C ALA A 548 -21.69 14.06 13.57
N TRP A 549 -20.38 14.24 13.76
CA TRP A 549 -19.83 15.57 13.99
C TRP A 549 -19.98 16.47 12.76
N ALA A 550 -19.62 15.99 11.58
CA ALA A 550 -19.76 16.75 10.34
C ALA A 550 -21.24 17.15 10.10
N LEU A 551 -22.16 16.22 10.28
CA LEU A 551 -23.61 16.49 10.20
C LEU A 551 -24.04 17.55 11.20
N SER A 552 -23.55 17.50 12.45
CA SER A 552 -23.88 18.52 13.47
C SER A 552 -23.47 19.92 13.06
N GLN A 553 -22.33 20.07 12.40
CA GLN A 553 -21.83 21.38 11.89
C GLN A 553 -22.64 21.87 10.70
N ILE A 554 -23.15 20.97 9.86
CA ILE A 554 -23.94 21.32 8.68
C ILE A 554 -25.37 21.70 9.07
N THR A 555 -26.01 20.87 9.92
CA THR A 555 -27.45 20.97 10.22
C THR A 555 -27.77 21.86 11.43
N GLY A 556 -26.77 22.12 12.28
CA GLY A 556 -26.98 22.77 13.59
C GLY A 556 -27.59 21.86 14.67
N THR A 557 -27.89 20.60 14.34
CA THR A 557 -28.31 19.59 15.33
C THR A 557 -27.14 19.26 16.25
N SER A 558 -27.38 19.09 17.55
CA SER A 558 -26.28 18.81 18.48
C SER A 558 -25.60 17.49 18.19
N TYR A 559 -24.27 17.47 18.31
CA TYR A 559 -23.47 16.25 18.15
C TYR A 559 -23.98 15.08 19.02
N ALA A 560 -24.35 15.37 20.27
CA ALA A 560 -24.89 14.37 21.18
C ALA A 560 -26.21 13.75 20.68
N ALA A 561 -27.01 14.47 19.91
CA ALA A 561 -28.23 13.93 19.33
C ALA A 561 -27.96 12.88 18.24
N TYR A 562 -26.84 13.01 17.53
CA TYR A 562 -26.42 12.02 16.54
C TYR A 562 -25.71 10.83 17.19
N VAL A 563 -24.73 11.06 18.04
CA VAL A 563 -23.88 10.00 18.61
C VAL A 563 -24.61 9.18 19.67
N GLY A 564 -25.52 9.81 20.43
CA GLY A 564 -26.27 9.14 21.49
C GLY A 564 -25.33 8.50 22.54
N THR A 565 -25.56 7.22 22.83
CA THR A 565 -24.74 6.41 23.76
C THR A 565 -23.61 5.64 23.05
N ASN A 566 -23.22 6.04 21.84
CA ASN A 566 -22.15 5.40 21.09
C ASN A 566 -20.77 5.67 21.72
N THR A 567 -20.59 5.23 22.96
CA THR A 567 -19.27 5.18 23.59
C THR A 567 -18.76 3.75 23.55
N ARG A 568 -17.48 3.59 23.35
CA ARG A 568 -16.85 2.28 23.52
C ARG A 568 -16.98 1.91 24.99
N ALA A 569 -17.95 1.04 25.32
CA ALA A 569 -17.97 0.41 26.63
C ALA A 569 -16.57 -0.19 26.87
N ALA A 570 -16.11 -0.20 28.14
CA ALA A 570 -14.82 -0.78 28.51
C ALA A 570 -14.68 -2.17 27.90
N THR A 571 -14.14 -2.24 26.68
CA THR A 571 -13.95 -3.49 25.95
C THR A 571 -12.57 -4.02 26.27
N ASN A 572 -12.42 -5.34 26.36
CA ASN A 572 -11.12 -5.97 26.47
C ASN A 572 -10.27 -5.84 25.19
N ILE A 573 -10.68 -4.99 24.25
CA ILE A 573 -10.09 -4.79 22.93
C ILE A 573 -9.38 -3.45 22.90
N ARG A 574 -8.11 -3.44 22.50
CA ARG A 574 -7.30 -2.24 22.27
C ARG A 574 -6.57 -2.31 20.92
N PRO A 575 -6.16 -1.17 20.34
CA PRO A 575 -5.28 -1.20 19.19
C PRO A 575 -4.04 -2.04 19.47
N ALA A 576 -3.66 -2.90 18.54
CA ALA A 576 -2.40 -3.61 18.65
C ALA A 576 -1.23 -2.67 18.33
N THR A 577 -0.10 -2.89 19.02
CA THR A 577 1.14 -2.15 18.75
C THR A 577 1.88 -2.63 17.50
N VAL A 578 1.41 -3.70 16.87
CA VAL A 578 1.99 -4.29 15.66
C VAL A 578 1.53 -3.56 14.41
N SER A 579 2.44 -3.33 13.46
CA SER A 579 2.12 -2.82 12.14
C SER A 579 1.81 -3.97 11.20
N LEU A 580 0.68 -3.88 10.50
CA LEU A 580 0.35 -4.81 9.41
C LEU A 580 1.14 -4.41 8.15
N PRO A 581 1.60 -5.36 7.32
CA PRO A 581 2.29 -5.06 6.08
C PRO A 581 1.35 -4.38 5.09
N ASP A 582 1.90 -3.46 4.28
CA ASP A 582 1.13 -2.85 3.20
C ASP A 582 1.10 -3.77 1.98
N LEU A 583 -0.01 -4.42 1.75
CA LEU A 583 -0.23 -5.37 0.65
C LEU A 583 -1.17 -4.81 -0.44
N SER A 584 -1.56 -3.53 -0.36
CA SER A 584 -2.44 -2.94 -1.36
C SER A 584 -1.74 -2.81 -2.72
N THR A 585 -2.43 -3.23 -3.78
CA THR A 585 -2.02 -3.09 -5.18
C THR A 585 -2.45 -1.76 -5.80
N ARG A 586 -3.14 -0.90 -5.04
CA ARG A 586 -3.73 0.34 -5.54
C ARG A 586 -2.72 1.47 -5.65
N PRO A 587 -2.97 2.43 -6.57
CA PRO A 587 -2.19 3.65 -6.64
C PRO A 587 -2.15 4.33 -5.26
N LYS A 588 -0.97 4.61 -4.76
CA LYS A 588 -0.75 5.31 -3.50
C LYS A 588 0.22 6.45 -3.71
N GLY A 589 -0.02 7.49 -2.97
CA GLY A 589 0.81 8.66 -3.09
C GLY A 589 0.23 9.69 -4.07
N MET A 590 1.01 10.70 -4.42
CA MET A 590 0.68 11.74 -5.39
C MET A 590 1.35 11.34 -6.72
N ILE A 591 0.60 10.67 -7.60
CA ILE A 591 1.10 10.11 -8.85
C ILE A 591 0.68 11.00 -10.01
N ALA A 592 1.65 11.64 -10.67
CA ALA A 592 1.44 12.36 -11.92
C ALA A 592 1.55 11.38 -13.10
N LEU A 593 0.56 11.40 -13.98
CA LEU A 593 0.67 10.75 -15.29
C LEU A 593 1.47 11.70 -16.20
N LEU A 594 2.55 11.21 -16.74
CA LEU A 594 3.29 11.93 -17.77
C LEU A 594 2.49 11.94 -19.08
N PRO A 595 2.58 13.00 -19.90
CA PRO A 595 2.07 12.95 -21.26
C PRO A 595 2.64 11.74 -22.00
N GLU A 596 1.82 11.05 -22.80
CA GLU A 596 2.35 10.01 -23.68
C GLU A 596 3.46 10.63 -24.53
N SER A 597 4.69 10.14 -24.38
CA SER A 597 5.77 10.48 -25.28
C SER A 597 5.35 9.94 -26.66
N GLY A 598 4.95 10.82 -27.56
CA GLY A 598 4.79 10.44 -28.95
C GLY A 598 6.13 9.81 -29.40
N GLU A 599 6.08 8.49 -29.72
CA GLU A 599 7.19 7.77 -30.35
C GLU A 599 7.55 8.40 -31.71
#